data_6e96f58e64c5eb0475ecb14a1f317a5f
#
_entry.id   6e96f58e64c5eb0475ecb14a1f317a5f
#
_cell.length_a   1.000
_cell.length_b   1.000
_cell.length_c   1.000
_cell.angle_alpha   90.00
_cell.angle_beta   90.00
_cell.angle_gamma   90.00
#
_symmetry.space_group_name_H-M   'P 1'
#
loop_
_entity.id
_entity.type
_entity.pdbx_description
1 polymer ?
#
loop_
_entity_poly.entity_id
_entity_poly.type
_entity_poly.pdbx_seq_one_letter_code
_entity_poly.pdbx_strand_id
1 'polypeptide(L)'
;MTDTHVVSALKQKRVQLASQIEDYREKMRLAVIALDHVEASLRLFDPDVDMGELGPRKVPPVLYDTKGDTGRIILETLRTATRPISTAQVCEAVMKARGLDTDDKGLCRLMMKRTTANLKHWSAKRGLIRSMPGVGQQLMWELCGIGRNY
;
A
#
# COMPACT_ATOMS: atom_id res chain seq x y z
N MET A 1 8.64 17.73 33.26
CA MET A 1 7.76 16.61 33.65
C MET A 1 7.12 15.86 32.45
N THR A 2 7.29 16.33 31.24
CA THR A 2 6.71 15.72 30.01
C THR A 2 7.44 14.42 29.58
N ASP A 3 8.70 14.24 29.95
CA ASP A 3 9.51 13.10 29.49
C ASP A 3 9.08 11.74 30.04
N THR A 4 8.47 11.71 31.23
CA THR A 4 8.05 10.45 31.87
C THR A 4 6.95 9.73 31.09
N HIS A 5 6.00 10.48 30.52
CA HIS A 5 4.92 9.92 29.71
C HIS A 5 5.43 9.40 28.38
N VAL A 6 6.34 10.12 27.73
CA VAL A 6 6.96 9.68 26.47
C VAL A 6 7.77 8.41 26.69
N VAL A 7 8.59 8.37 27.73
CA VAL A 7 9.39 7.18 28.08
C VAL A 7 8.49 5.99 28.39
N SER A 8 7.39 6.19 29.12
CA SER A 8 6.42 5.12 29.41
C SER A 8 5.76 4.60 28.12
N ALA A 9 5.32 5.48 27.25
CA ALA A 9 4.72 5.10 25.95
C ALA A 9 5.72 4.34 25.07
N LEU A 10 6.98 4.77 25.04
CA LEU A 10 8.04 4.07 24.28
C LEU A 10 8.33 2.68 24.86
N LYS A 11 8.35 2.54 26.19
CA LYS A 11 8.50 1.23 26.85
C LYS A 11 7.35 0.29 26.49
N GLN A 12 6.11 0.77 26.53
CA GLN A 12 4.93 -0.02 26.14
C GLN A 12 5.01 -0.42 24.66
N LYS A 13 5.38 0.52 23.78
CA LYS A 13 5.53 0.24 22.34
C LYS A 13 6.62 -0.79 22.07
N ARG A 14 7.75 -0.72 22.79
CA ARG A 14 8.82 -1.71 22.70
C ARG A 14 8.33 -3.11 23.09
N VAL A 15 7.59 -3.24 24.20
CA VAL A 15 7.03 -4.53 24.65
C VAL A 15 6.06 -5.07 23.60
N GLN A 16 5.16 -4.23 23.08
CA GLN A 16 4.22 -4.62 22.04
C GLN A 16 4.93 -5.14 20.78
N LEU A 17 5.97 -4.43 20.32
CA LEU A 17 6.74 -4.85 19.14
C LEU A 17 7.51 -6.15 19.40
N ALA A 18 8.07 -6.32 20.59
CA ALA A 18 8.74 -7.56 20.96
C ALA A 18 7.79 -8.75 20.95
N SER A 19 6.58 -8.60 21.51
CA SER A 19 5.54 -9.64 21.44
C SER A 19 5.14 -9.97 19.99
N GLN A 20 4.94 -8.94 19.15
CA GLN A 20 4.65 -9.16 17.73
C GLN A 20 5.75 -9.92 16.99
N ILE A 21 7.01 -9.66 17.31
CA ILE A 21 8.15 -10.38 16.73
C ILE A 21 8.09 -11.86 17.10
N GLU A 22 7.82 -12.20 18.36
CA GLU A 22 7.68 -13.60 18.78
C GLU A 22 6.49 -14.29 18.10
N ASP A 23 5.34 -13.61 17.99
CA ASP A 23 4.17 -14.13 17.26
C ASP A 23 4.49 -14.39 15.79
N TYR A 24 5.24 -13.51 15.14
CA TYR A 24 5.64 -13.72 13.74
C TYR A 24 6.66 -14.85 13.59
N ARG A 25 7.58 -15.02 14.53
CA ARG A 25 8.52 -16.14 14.55
C ARG A 25 7.79 -17.48 14.65
N GLU A 26 6.81 -17.57 15.54
CA GLU A 26 6.02 -18.79 15.69
C GLU A 26 5.16 -19.07 14.44
N LYS A 27 4.53 -18.06 13.86
CA LYS A 27 3.80 -18.19 12.58
C LYS A 27 4.71 -18.64 11.44
N MET A 28 5.93 -18.10 11.38
CA MET A 28 6.93 -18.52 10.39
C MET A 28 7.34 -19.97 10.59
N ARG A 29 7.59 -20.39 11.84
CA ARG A 29 7.91 -21.77 12.17
C ARG A 29 6.82 -22.74 11.72
N LEU A 30 5.55 -22.42 12.01
CA LEU A 30 4.41 -23.24 11.60
C LEU A 30 4.24 -23.29 10.08
N ALA A 31 4.47 -22.16 9.40
CA ALA A 31 4.41 -22.11 7.93
C ALA A 31 5.50 -22.96 7.27
N VAL A 32 6.72 -22.99 7.83
CA VAL A 32 7.81 -23.87 7.33
C VAL A 32 7.40 -25.33 7.46
N ILE A 33 6.89 -25.73 8.62
CA ILE A 33 6.44 -27.11 8.82
C ILE A 33 5.32 -27.49 7.84
N ALA A 34 4.35 -26.59 7.64
CA ALA A 34 3.27 -26.82 6.68
C ALA A 34 3.80 -26.94 5.24
N LEU A 35 4.78 -26.12 4.88
CA LEU A 35 5.43 -26.19 3.56
C LEU A 35 6.13 -27.53 3.36
N ASP A 36 6.93 -27.97 4.33
CA ASP A 36 7.61 -29.27 4.29
C ASP A 36 6.64 -30.43 4.10
N HIS A 37 5.48 -30.41 4.77
CA HIS A 37 4.43 -31.41 4.62
C HIS A 37 3.84 -31.41 3.20
N VAL A 38 3.57 -30.22 2.63
CA VAL A 38 3.04 -30.09 1.27
C VAL A 38 4.07 -30.54 0.24
N GLU A 39 5.34 -30.16 0.40
CA GLU A 39 6.41 -30.60 -0.50
C GLU A 39 6.63 -32.12 -0.45
N ALA A 40 6.59 -32.72 0.76
CA ALA A 40 6.65 -34.16 0.90
C ALA A 40 5.48 -34.85 0.18
N SER A 41 4.28 -34.30 0.32
CA SER A 41 3.09 -34.81 -0.36
C SER A 41 3.20 -34.68 -1.88
N LEU A 42 3.69 -33.55 -2.38
CA LEU A 42 3.90 -33.33 -3.83
C LEU A 42 4.83 -34.38 -4.41
N ARG A 43 5.96 -34.66 -3.75
CA ARG A 43 6.91 -35.70 -4.20
C ARG A 43 6.33 -37.11 -4.24
N LEU A 44 5.28 -37.38 -3.42
CA LEU A 44 4.59 -38.67 -3.48
C LEU A 44 3.69 -38.81 -4.72
N PHE A 45 3.08 -37.70 -5.16
CA PHE A 45 2.19 -37.71 -6.31
C PHE A 45 2.89 -37.39 -7.63
N ASP A 46 3.95 -36.60 -7.59
CA ASP A 46 4.76 -36.20 -8.72
C ASP A 46 6.26 -36.19 -8.31
N PRO A 47 6.94 -37.35 -8.46
CA PRO A 47 8.35 -37.47 -8.08
C PRO A 47 9.30 -36.57 -8.86
N ASP A 48 8.92 -36.17 -10.08
CA ASP A 48 9.72 -35.36 -10.98
C ASP A 48 9.42 -33.84 -10.88
N VAL A 49 8.58 -33.44 -9.91
CA VAL A 49 8.20 -32.03 -9.73
C VAL A 49 9.42 -31.14 -9.47
N ASP A 50 9.58 -30.10 -10.27
CA ASP A 50 10.59 -29.07 -10.02
C ASP A 50 10.11 -28.06 -8.97
N MET A 51 10.60 -28.21 -7.74
CA MET A 51 10.28 -27.29 -6.64
C MET A 51 10.83 -25.88 -6.89
N GLY A 52 11.84 -25.70 -7.76
CA GLY A 52 12.38 -24.39 -8.12
C GLY A 52 11.41 -23.54 -8.93
N GLU A 53 10.56 -24.14 -9.76
CA GLU A 53 9.51 -23.45 -10.50
C GLU A 53 8.34 -23.01 -9.61
N LEU A 54 8.14 -23.67 -8.46
CA LEU A 54 7.08 -23.40 -7.49
C LEU A 54 7.47 -22.35 -6.44
N GLY A 55 8.40 -21.47 -6.77
CA GLY A 55 8.90 -20.43 -5.87
C GLY A 55 7.79 -19.58 -5.24
N PRO A 56 8.05 -18.97 -4.07
CA PRO A 56 7.06 -18.19 -3.34
C PRO A 56 6.53 -17.04 -4.20
N ARG A 57 5.21 -16.91 -4.28
CA ARG A 57 4.61 -15.72 -4.87
C ARG A 57 4.94 -14.52 -3.99
N LYS A 58 5.42 -13.42 -4.61
CA LYS A 58 5.59 -12.17 -3.89
C LYS A 58 4.27 -11.77 -3.24
N VAL A 59 4.21 -11.89 -1.92
CA VAL A 59 3.10 -11.34 -1.15
C VAL A 59 3.29 -9.83 -1.15
N PRO A 60 2.29 -9.05 -1.60
CA PRO A 60 2.38 -7.60 -1.53
C PRO A 60 2.67 -7.20 -0.08
N PRO A 61 3.63 -6.30 0.16
CA PRO A 61 3.93 -5.85 1.51
C PRO A 61 2.64 -5.35 2.18
N VAL A 62 2.44 -5.75 3.42
CA VAL A 62 1.35 -5.20 4.24
C VAL A 62 1.69 -3.72 4.45
N LEU A 63 1.10 -2.88 3.63
CA LEU A 63 1.24 -1.44 3.75
C LEU A 63 0.45 -1.01 4.98
N TYR A 64 1.15 -0.76 6.07
CA TYR A 64 0.57 -0.08 7.22
C TYR A 64 0.23 1.35 6.80
N ASP A 65 -1.02 1.54 6.42
CA ASP A 65 -1.54 2.85 6.08
C ASP A 65 -1.98 3.51 7.38
N THR A 66 -1.30 4.56 7.79
CA THR A 66 -1.85 5.46 8.79
C THR A 66 -3.10 6.08 8.19
N LYS A 67 -4.21 5.91 8.88
CA LYS A 67 -5.55 6.30 8.42
C LYS A 67 -5.53 7.78 7.98
N GLY A 68 -5.67 8.03 6.68
CA GLY A 68 -5.69 9.38 6.11
C GLY A 68 -4.44 9.86 5.37
N ASP A 69 -3.28 9.23 5.53
CA ASP A 69 -2.03 9.68 4.88
C ASP A 69 -2.12 9.63 3.35
N THR A 70 -2.63 8.57 2.78
CA THR A 70 -2.79 8.45 1.33
C THR A 70 -3.70 9.55 0.78
N GLY A 71 -4.82 9.83 1.47
CA GLY A 71 -5.73 10.92 1.07
C GLY A 71 -5.08 12.29 1.12
N ARG A 72 -4.28 12.59 2.15
CA ARG A 72 -3.53 13.83 2.29
C ARG A 72 -2.52 14.00 1.16
N ILE A 73 -1.76 12.96 0.85
CA ILE A 73 -0.77 12.99 -0.24
C ILE A 73 -1.47 13.22 -1.59
N ILE A 74 -2.59 12.54 -1.85
CA ILE A 74 -3.38 12.74 -3.08
C ILE A 74 -3.82 14.20 -3.22
N LEU A 75 -4.40 14.78 -2.17
CA LEU A 75 -4.86 16.18 -2.20
C LEU A 75 -3.71 17.16 -2.40
N GLU A 76 -2.57 16.94 -1.74
CA GLU A 76 -1.37 17.77 -1.89
C GLU A 76 -0.84 17.68 -3.33
N THR A 77 -0.78 16.48 -3.90
CA THR A 77 -0.36 16.25 -5.28
C THR A 77 -1.27 16.98 -6.27
N LEU A 78 -2.59 16.91 -6.06
CA LEU A 78 -3.54 17.61 -6.92
C LEU A 78 -3.51 19.13 -6.73
N ARG A 79 -3.22 19.61 -5.52
CA ARG A 79 -3.08 21.04 -5.21
C ARG A 79 -1.88 21.67 -5.89
N THR A 80 -0.76 20.95 -5.93
CA THR A 80 0.49 21.42 -6.55
C THR A 80 0.48 21.26 -8.07
N ALA A 81 -0.41 20.46 -8.62
CA ALA A 81 -0.53 20.26 -10.05
C ALA A 81 -1.11 21.50 -10.74
N THR A 82 -0.42 21.98 -11.76
CA THR A 82 -0.85 23.13 -12.59
C THR A 82 -1.86 22.76 -13.67
N ARG A 83 -2.03 21.47 -13.93
CA ARG A 83 -2.93 20.87 -14.94
C ARG A 83 -3.50 19.57 -14.41
N PRO A 84 -4.62 19.07 -14.97
CA PRO A 84 -5.15 17.76 -14.62
C PRO A 84 -4.09 16.67 -14.79
N ILE A 85 -4.00 15.76 -13.83
CA ILE A 85 -3.03 14.65 -13.82
C ILE A 85 -3.72 13.31 -13.83
N SER A 86 -3.07 12.31 -14.43
CA SER A 86 -3.61 10.96 -14.56
C SER A 86 -3.59 10.19 -13.23
N THR A 87 -4.44 9.17 -13.12
CA THR A 87 -4.41 8.24 -11.98
C THR A 87 -3.03 7.63 -11.76
N ALA A 88 -2.30 7.34 -12.85
CA ALA A 88 -0.94 6.79 -12.78
C ALA A 88 0.04 7.78 -12.14
N GLN A 89 0.00 9.05 -12.54
CA GLN A 89 0.84 10.11 -11.97
C GLN A 89 0.53 10.35 -10.49
N VAL A 90 -0.75 10.33 -10.10
CA VAL A 90 -1.14 10.42 -8.68
C VAL A 90 -0.62 9.21 -7.90
N CYS A 91 -0.75 8.00 -8.45
CA CYS A 91 -0.24 6.77 -7.83
C CYS A 91 1.28 6.82 -7.63
N GLU A 92 2.02 7.23 -8.65
CA GLU A 92 3.48 7.37 -8.59
C GLU A 92 3.90 8.39 -7.51
N ALA A 93 3.22 9.54 -7.44
CA ALA A 93 3.48 10.54 -6.41
C ALA A 93 3.22 9.99 -4.99
N VAL A 94 2.13 9.23 -4.80
CA VAL A 94 1.84 8.57 -3.53
C VAL A 94 2.91 7.55 -3.18
N MET A 95 3.36 6.73 -4.14
CA MET A 95 4.40 5.73 -3.91
C MET A 95 5.73 6.39 -3.53
N LYS A 96 6.14 7.43 -4.25
CA LYS A 96 7.36 8.20 -3.94
C LYS A 96 7.31 8.87 -2.56
N ALA A 97 6.21 9.52 -2.23
CA ALA A 97 6.03 10.16 -0.92
C ALA A 97 6.08 9.17 0.25
N ARG A 98 5.76 7.91 0.00
CA ARG A 98 5.79 6.82 0.98
C ARG A 98 7.08 5.99 0.94
N GLY A 99 8.03 6.32 0.07
CA GLY A 99 9.27 5.57 -0.10
C GLY A 99 9.06 4.15 -0.60
N LEU A 100 8.00 3.92 -1.38
CA LEU A 100 7.68 2.61 -1.94
C LEU A 100 8.41 2.38 -3.27
N ASP A 101 8.81 1.13 -3.51
CA ASP A 101 9.47 0.74 -4.76
C ASP A 101 8.51 0.87 -5.95
N THR A 102 8.82 1.78 -6.87
CA THR A 102 8.04 2.02 -8.08
C THR A 102 8.31 0.98 -9.19
N ASP A 103 9.34 0.16 -9.06
CA ASP A 103 9.69 -0.88 -10.03
C ASP A 103 9.01 -2.21 -9.71
N ASP A 104 8.47 -2.39 -8.50
CA ASP A 104 7.68 -3.55 -8.14
C ASP A 104 6.28 -3.49 -8.78
N LYS A 105 6.11 -4.23 -9.89
CA LYS A 105 4.84 -4.31 -10.64
C LYS A 105 3.65 -4.79 -9.81
N GLY A 106 3.87 -5.67 -8.83
CA GLY A 106 2.81 -6.15 -7.93
C GLY A 106 2.33 -5.06 -6.99
N LEU A 107 3.29 -4.34 -6.39
CA LEU A 107 3.04 -3.21 -5.52
C LEU A 107 2.37 -2.06 -6.29
N CYS A 108 2.85 -1.74 -7.49
CA CYS A 108 2.25 -0.74 -8.37
C CYS A 108 0.77 -1.03 -8.66
N ARG A 109 0.42 -2.27 -8.98
CA ARG A 109 -0.98 -2.68 -9.23
C ARG A 109 -1.86 -2.50 -7.98
N LEU A 110 -1.34 -2.88 -6.81
CA LEU A 110 -2.04 -2.71 -5.55
C LEU A 110 -2.28 -1.23 -5.24
N MET A 111 -1.24 -0.42 -5.36
CA MET A 111 -1.30 1.02 -5.12
C MET A 111 -2.21 1.73 -6.12
N MET A 112 -2.20 1.32 -7.39
CA MET A 112 -3.12 1.83 -8.41
C MET A 112 -4.59 1.59 -8.02
N LYS A 113 -4.93 0.38 -7.56
CA LYS A 113 -6.28 0.06 -7.09
C LYS A 113 -6.68 0.95 -5.90
N ARG A 114 -5.79 1.10 -4.91
CA ARG A 114 -6.04 1.93 -3.71
C ARG A 114 -6.19 3.41 -4.05
N THR A 115 -5.30 3.94 -4.87
CA THR A 115 -5.35 5.34 -5.32
C THR A 115 -6.62 5.62 -6.12
N THR A 116 -7.00 4.72 -7.04
CA THR A 116 -8.25 4.84 -7.81
C THR A 116 -9.47 4.83 -6.89
N ALA A 117 -9.52 3.95 -5.91
CA ALA A 117 -10.62 3.89 -4.94
C ALA A 117 -10.74 5.19 -4.13
N ASN A 118 -9.61 5.73 -3.66
CA ASN A 118 -9.58 7.00 -2.94
C ASN A 118 -10.05 8.17 -3.81
N LEU A 119 -9.53 8.29 -5.04
CA LEU A 119 -9.93 9.35 -5.98
C LEU A 119 -11.44 9.30 -6.28
N LYS A 120 -11.99 8.12 -6.56
CA LYS A 120 -13.44 7.93 -6.79
C LYS A 120 -14.26 8.29 -5.54
N HIS A 121 -13.82 7.86 -4.37
CA HIS A 121 -14.49 8.18 -3.11
C HIS A 121 -14.55 9.69 -2.85
N TRP A 122 -13.45 10.40 -3.09
CA TRP A 122 -13.38 11.85 -2.85
C TRP A 122 -14.14 12.63 -3.91
N SER A 123 -14.19 12.13 -5.16
CA SER A 123 -15.01 12.71 -6.22
C SER A 123 -16.51 12.56 -5.90
N ALA A 124 -16.95 11.34 -5.53
CA ALA A 124 -18.37 11.04 -5.31
C ALA A 124 -18.93 11.64 -4.00
N LYS A 125 -18.17 11.57 -2.87
CA LYS A 125 -18.70 11.95 -1.55
C LYS A 125 -18.42 13.40 -1.15
N ARG A 126 -17.35 14.01 -1.64
CA ARG A 126 -16.93 15.33 -1.17
C ARG A 126 -16.95 16.40 -2.26
N GLY A 127 -17.05 16.03 -3.53
CA GLY A 127 -17.01 16.98 -4.63
C GLY A 127 -15.72 17.82 -4.71
N LEU A 128 -14.67 17.42 -3.97
CA LEU A 128 -13.40 18.15 -3.91
C LEU A 128 -12.52 17.89 -5.12
N ILE A 129 -12.75 16.77 -5.78
CA ILE A 129 -11.96 16.31 -6.93
C ILE A 129 -12.92 16.04 -8.08
N ARG A 130 -12.55 16.47 -9.27
CA ARG A 130 -13.29 16.20 -10.50
C ARG A 130 -12.48 15.28 -11.41
N SER A 131 -13.15 14.30 -12.01
CA SER A 131 -12.58 13.46 -13.05
C SER A 131 -12.93 14.00 -14.42
N MET A 132 -11.99 13.91 -15.35
CA MET A 132 -12.16 14.27 -16.75
C MET A 132 -11.63 13.14 -17.64
N PRO A 133 -12.21 12.94 -18.84
CA PRO A 133 -11.64 12.01 -19.81
C PRO A 133 -10.28 12.51 -20.28
N GLY A 134 -9.28 11.65 -20.24
CA GLY A 134 -7.96 11.88 -20.81
C GLY A 134 -7.81 11.21 -22.17
N VAL A 135 -6.58 11.10 -22.65
CA VAL A 135 -6.26 10.39 -23.88
C VAL A 135 -6.47 8.88 -23.69
N GLY A 136 -7.28 8.27 -24.53
CA GLY A 136 -7.67 6.86 -24.42
C GLY A 136 -8.64 6.60 -23.26
N GLN A 137 -8.41 5.52 -22.50
CA GLN A 137 -9.26 5.15 -21.35
C GLN A 137 -8.74 5.73 -20.00
N GLN A 138 -7.80 6.67 -20.04
CA GLN A 138 -7.23 7.24 -18.83
C GLN A 138 -8.16 8.32 -18.23
N LEU A 139 -8.36 8.26 -16.93
CA LEU A 139 -9.02 9.32 -16.17
C LEU A 139 -7.97 10.34 -15.71
N MET A 140 -8.29 11.60 -15.94
CA MET A 140 -7.53 12.74 -15.43
C MET A 140 -8.28 13.35 -14.26
N TRP A 141 -7.54 13.89 -13.29
CA TRP A 141 -8.07 14.38 -12.04
C TRP A 141 -7.57 15.79 -11.76
N GLU A 142 -8.46 16.63 -11.26
CA GLU A 142 -8.13 17.96 -10.77
C GLU A 142 -8.92 18.29 -9.50
N LEU A 143 -8.42 19.21 -8.70
CA LEU A 143 -9.19 19.77 -7.59
C LEU A 143 -10.30 20.66 -8.15
N CYS A 144 -11.54 20.43 -7.68
CA CYS A 144 -12.61 21.40 -7.87
C CYS A 144 -12.23 22.64 -7.07
N GLY A 145 -12.02 23.75 -7.73
CA GLY A 145 -11.57 24.99 -7.08
C GLY A 145 -12.46 25.35 -5.89
N ILE A 146 -11.90 25.36 -4.70
CA ILE A 146 -12.29 26.34 -3.69
C ILE A 146 -11.93 27.66 -4.37
N GLY A 147 -12.96 28.45 -4.72
CA GLY A 147 -12.80 29.64 -5.55
C GLY A 147 -11.52 30.40 -5.26
N ARG A 148 -10.75 30.67 -6.29
CA ARG A 148 -9.78 31.75 -6.27
C ARG A 148 -10.61 33.03 -6.15
N ASN A 149 -10.98 33.38 -4.93
CA ASN A 149 -11.40 34.72 -4.65
C ASN A 149 -10.14 35.56 -4.68
N TYR A 150 -10.06 36.39 -5.72
CA TYR A 150 -9.13 37.51 -5.82
C TYR A 150 -9.40 38.52 -4.70
#